data_cc511b3c399d85a8288d6cd783b79920
#
_entry.id   cc511b3c399d85a8288d6cd783b79920
#
_cell.length_a   1.000
_cell.length_b   1.000
_cell.length_c   1.000
_cell.angle_alpha   90.00
_cell.angle_beta   90.00
_cell.angle_gamma   90.00
#
_symmetry.space_group_name_H-M   'P 1'
#
loop_
_entity.id
_entity.type
_entity.pdbx_description
1 polymer ?
#
loop_
_entity_poly.entity_id
_entity_poly.type
_entity_poly.pdbx_seq_one_letter_code
_entity_poly.pdbx_strand_id
1 'polypeptide(L)'
;MDEVQEEDLDALLAQYRAEWEEKHTSTEEHTNIIPSRRANATLTPCPLGNDLWLYGGEYFDGERCLFYQDLFRYIPEKNEWRSYSSKIQPGPRSAHQMVASPAGGGQLWCFGGEFASTKQTNFHHYRDLWVYSIAERTWE
;
A
#
# COMPACT_ATOMS: atom_id res chain seq x y z
N MET A 1 -27.57 31.71 -15.75
CA MET A 1 -26.44 31.85 -14.81
C MET A 1 -26.15 30.55 -14.07
N ASP A 2 -27.15 29.82 -13.75
CA ASP A 2 -27.01 28.61 -12.94
C ASP A 2 -26.40 27.40 -13.68
N GLU A 3 -26.73 27.19 -14.96
CA GLU A 3 -26.20 26.09 -15.76
C GLU A 3 -24.68 26.22 -16.04
N VAL A 4 -24.17 27.41 -16.29
CA VAL A 4 -22.73 27.65 -16.56
C VAL A 4 -21.89 27.46 -15.28
N GLN A 5 -22.46 27.74 -14.11
CA GLN A 5 -21.77 27.55 -12.82
C GLN A 5 -21.76 26.06 -12.42
N GLU A 6 -22.79 25.32 -12.78
CA GLU A 6 -22.90 23.89 -12.50
C GLU A 6 -21.93 23.07 -13.38
N GLU A 7 -21.84 23.39 -14.68
CA GLU A 7 -20.86 22.77 -15.59
C GLU A 7 -19.41 23.05 -15.16
N ASP A 8 -19.10 24.26 -14.68
CA ASP A 8 -17.77 24.61 -14.16
C ASP A 8 -17.44 23.85 -12.88
N LEU A 9 -18.42 23.64 -12.00
CA LEU A 9 -18.23 22.88 -10.77
C LEU A 9 -17.99 21.40 -11.06
N ASP A 10 -18.80 20.81 -11.94
CA ASP A 10 -18.65 19.41 -12.34
C ASP A 10 -17.31 19.14 -13.00
N ALA A 11 -16.87 20.05 -13.89
CA ALA A 11 -15.54 19.97 -14.51
C ALA A 11 -14.42 20.06 -13.48
N LEU A 12 -14.55 20.93 -12.49
CA LEU A 12 -13.56 21.11 -11.43
C LEU A 12 -13.51 19.87 -10.52
N LEU A 13 -14.66 19.32 -10.16
CA LEU A 13 -14.74 18.08 -9.35
C LEU A 13 -14.15 16.88 -10.10
N ALA A 14 -14.41 16.77 -11.41
CA ALA A 14 -13.82 15.73 -12.26
C ALA A 14 -12.30 15.86 -12.34
N GLN A 15 -11.77 17.07 -12.43
CA GLN A 15 -10.34 17.34 -12.41
C GLN A 15 -9.71 16.92 -11.08
N TYR A 16 -10.27 17.31 -9.95
CA TYR A 16 -9.76 16.92 -8.64
C TYR A 16 -9.82 15.41 -8.43
N ARG A 17 -10.87 14.74 -8.90
CA ARG A 17 -10.97 13.28 -8.84
C ARG A 17 -9.86 12.62 -9.66
N ALA A 18 -9.63 13.09 -10.88
CA ALA A 18 -8.59 12.57 -11.76
C ALA A 18 -7.19 12.75 -11.14
N GLU A 19 -6.92 13.93 -10.56
CA GLU A 19 -5.65 14.19 -9.88
C GLU A 19 -5.47 13.30 -8.64
N TRP A 20 -6.54 13.08 -7.87
CA TRP A 20 -6.52 12.19 -6.73
C TRP A 20 -6.25 10.74 -7.16
N GLU A 21 -6.96 10.25 -8.16
CA GLU A 21 -6.81 8.90 -8.70
C GLU A 21 -5.39 8.68 -9.23
N GLU A 22 -4.83 9.64 -9.95
CA GLU A 22 -3.46 9.54 -10.47
C GLU A 22 -2.43 9.33 -9.35
N LYS A 23 -2.62 9.97 -8.21
CA LYS A 23 -1.68 9.90 -7.09
C LYS A 23 -1.88 8.67 -6.22
N HIS A 24 -3.12 8.25 -6.01
CA HIS A 24 -3.48 7.23 -5.03
C HIS A 24 -3.63 5.83 -5.64
N THR A 25 -3.93 5.74 -6.94
CA THR A 25 -4.07 4.45 -7.61
C THR A 25 -2.72 3.81 -7.82
N SER A 26 -2.57 2.57 -7.37
CA SER A 26 -1.34 1.82 -7.55
C SER A 26 -1.23 1.25 -8.95
N THR A 27 0.01 1.24 -9.46
CA THR A 27 0.38 0.50 -10.66
C THR A 27 0.68 -0.93 -10.26
N GLU A 28 0.07 -1.89 -10.95
CA GLU A 28 0.37 -3.31 -10.79
C GLU A 28 1.49 -3.72 -11.73
N GLU A 29 2.51 -4.37 -11.17
CA GLU A 29 3.60 -4.95 -11.94
C GLU A 29 3.68 -6.45 -11.68
N HIS A 30 3.72 -7.24 -12.75
CA HIS A 30 4.05 -8.65 -12.67
C HIS A 30 5.54 -8.77 -12.45
N THR A 31 5.93 -9.39 -11.34
CA THR A 31 7.34 -9.55 -11.04
C THR A 31 7.71 -11.04 -11.01
N ASN A 32 8.83 -11.37 -11.64
CA ASN A 32 9.46 -12.68 -11.49
C ASN A 32 10.40 -12.71 -10.27
N ILE A 33 10.50 -11.59 -9.56
CA ILE A 33 11.37 -11.46 -8.40
C ILE A 33 10.57 -11.81 -7.15
N ILE A 34 11.02 -12.82 -6.45
CA ILE A 34 10.50 -13.16 -5.11
C ILE A 34 10.90 -12.04 -4.16
N PRO A 35 9.99 -11.53 -3.30
CA PRO A 35 10.35 -10.55 -2.30
C PRO A 35 11.55 -11.01 -1.47
N SER A 36 12.49 -10.10 -1.20
CA SER A 36 13.66 -10.41 -0.39
C SER A 36 13.25 -10.79 1.03
N ARG A 37 14.11 -11.54 1.70
CA ARG A 37 13.87 -11.90 3.11
C ARG A 37 13.78 -10.65 3.98
N ARG A 38 12.84 -10.68 4.93
CA ARG A 38 12.57 -9.55 5.81
C ARG A 38 11.91 -10.02 7.11
N ALA A 39 12.03 -9.21 8.15
CA ALA A 39 11.38 -9.43 9.43
C ALA A 39 10.27 -8.40 9.65
N ASN A 40 9.30 -8.74 10.51
CA ASN A 40 8.26 -7.84 10.97
C ASN A 40 7.42 -7.19 9.85
N ALA A 41 7.32 -7.88 8.72
CA ALA A 41 6.33 -7.60 7.69
C ALA A 41 4.99 -8.22 8.08
N THR A 42 3.93 -7.83 7.40
CA THR A 42 2.62 -8.49 7.51
C THR A 42 2.35 -9.32 6.27
N LEU A 43 1.84 -10.53 6.48
CA LEU A 43 1.34 -11.40 5.42
C LEU A 43 -0.12 -11.67 5.72
N THR A 44 -1.01 -11.05 4.94
CA THR A 44 -2.45 -11.02 5.20
C THR A 44 -3.21 -11.77 4.13
N PRO A 45 -4.06 -12.74 4.51
CA PRO A 45 -4.93 -13.41 3.53
C PRO A 45 -5.91 -12.43 2.89
N CYS A 46 -6.12 -12.58 1.59
CA CYS A 46 -7.14 -11.82 0.88
C CYS A 46 -8.53 -12.16 1.45
N PRO A 47 -9.37 -11.16 1.77
CA PRO A 47 -10.67 -11.43 2.37
C PRO A 47 -11.70 -12.04 1.41
N LEU A 48 -11.43 -11.97 0.10
CA LEU A 48 -12.34 -12.43 -0.95
C LEU A 48 -11.75 -13.50 -1.88
N GLY A 49 -10.65 -14.14 -1.47
CA GLY A 49 -9.99 -15.14 -2.30
C GLY A 49 -8.85 -15.83 -1.56
N ASN A 50 -7.99 -16.53 -2.33
CA ASN A 50 -6.89 -17.33 -1.79
C ASN A 50 -5.53 -16.63 -1.83
N ASP A 51 -5.50 -15.41 -2.30
CA ASP A 51 -4.25 -14.65 -2.45
C ASP A 51 -3.75 -14.17 -1.09
N LEU A 52 -2.45 -13.89 -1.01
CA LEU A 52 -1.80 -13.34 0.16
C LEU A 52 -1.22 -11.97 -0.17
N TRP A 53 -1.32 -11.04 0.78
CA TRP A 53 -0.78 -9.70 0.66
C TRP A 53 0.36 -9.49 1.66
N LEU A 54 1.55 -9.21 1.12
CA LEU A 54 2.75 -8.91 1.90
C LEU A 54 2.99 -7.41 1.91
N TYR A 55 3.15 -6.83 3.11
CA TYR A 55 3.42 -5.40 3.23
C TYR A 55 4.54 -5.10 4.21
N GLY A 56 5.41 -4.16 3.81
CA GLY A 56 6.44 -3.62 4.69
C GLY A 56 7.53 -4.61 5.09
N GLY A 57 8.05 -4.39 6.28
CA GLY A 57 9.09 -5.20 6.87
C GLY A 57 10.45 -4.49 6.91
N GLU A 58 11.42 -5.16 7.52
CA GLU A 58 12.78 -4.65 7.67
C GLU A 58 13.83 -5.75 7.44
N TYR A 59 15.00 -5.35 7.08
CA TYR A 59 16.15 -6.24 6.94
C TYR A 59 17.42 -5.55 7.39
N PHE A 60 18.17 -6.22 8.25
CA PHE A 60 19.49 -5.78 8.70
C PHE A 60 20.57 -6.67 8.08
N ASP A 61 21.48 -6.06 7.32
CA ASP A 61 22.53 -6.77 6.60
C ASP A 61 23.83 -6.94 7.39
N GLY A 62 23.84 -6.53 8.68
CA GLY A 62 24.99 -6.49 9.55
C GLY A 62 25.60 -5.09 9.70
N GLU A 63 25.27 -4.17 8.83
CA GLU A 63 25.76 -2.80 8.82
C GLU A 63 24.62 -1.79 8.68
N ARG A 64 23.69 -2.04 7.73
CA ARG A 64 22.59 -1.14 7.39
C ARG A 64 21.25 -1.80 7.65
N CYS A 65 20.30 -1.00 8.13
CA CYS A 65 18.92 -1.41 8.28
C CYS A 65 18.08 -0.87 7.12
N LEU A 66 17.35 -1.76 6.44
CA LEU A 66 16.46 -1.40 5.33
C LEU A 66 15.03 -1.59 5.77
N PHE A 67 14.19 -0.56 5.59
CA PHE A 67 12.76 -0.62 5.83
C PHE A 67 12.02 -0.56 4.50
N TYR A 68 11.03 -1.40 4.33
CA TYR A 68 10.30 -1.56 3.07
C TYR A 68 8.91 -0.91 3.13
N GLN A 69 8.47 -0.42 1.99
CA GLN A 69 7.10 0.08 1.79
C GLN A 69 6.38 -0.66 0.65
N ASP A 70 6.94 -1.79 0.24
CA ASP A 70 6.41 -2.58 -0.86
C ASP A 70 5.11 -3.27 -0.46
N LEU A 71 4.13 -3.23 -1.35
CA LEU A 71 2.95 -4.07 -1.29
C LEU A 71 3.05 -5.13 -2.38
N PHE A 72 3.04 -6.39 -1.97
CA PHE A 72 3.06 -7.53 -2.89
C PHE A 72 1.81 -8.37 -2.72
N ARG A 73 1.37 -8.95 -3.82
CA ARG A 73 0.33 -9.96 -3.84
C ARG A 73 0.92 -11.26 -4.34
N TYR A 74 0.70 -12.33 -3.59
CA TYR A 74 1.05 -13.68 -3.99
C TYR A 74 -0.20 -14.43 -4.44
N ILE A 75 -0.15 -15.01 -5.63
CA ILE A 75 -1.24 -15.79 -6.23
C ILE A 75 -0.83 -17.26 -6.21
N PRO A 76 -1.34 -18.07 -5.25
CA PRO A 76 -0.89 -19.45 -5.07
C PRO A 76 -1.11 -20.34 -6.31
N GLU A 77 -2.25 -20.19 -6.98
CA GLU A 77 -2.60 -21.02 -8.15
C GLU A 77 -1.60 -20.89 -9.31
N LYS A 78 -0.96 -19.71 -9.39
CA LYS A 78 0.02 -19.39 -10.44
C LYS A 78 1.46 -19.39 -9.94
N ASN A 79 1.66 -19.50 -8.62
CA ASN A 79 2.95 -19.27 -7.98
C ASN A 79 3.60 -17.97 -8.47
N GLU A 80 2.84 -16.89 -8.43
CA GLU A 80 3.18 -15.61 -9.03
C GLU A 80 3.12 -14.51 -7.99
N TRP A 81 4.09 -13.59 -8.06
CA TRP A 81 4.12 -12.36 -7.28
C TRP A 81 3.79 -11.17 -8.18
N ARG A 82 3.04 -10.23 -7.61
CA ARG A 82 2.76 -8.92 -8.22
C ARG A 82 3.07 -7.83 -7.22
N SER A 83 3.63 -6.72 -7.68
CA SER A 83 3.91 -5.55 -6.83
C SER A 83 2.97 -4.40 -7.19
N TYR A 84 2.68 -3.57 -6.18
CA TYR A 84 1.78 -2.43 -6.31
C TYR A 84 2.45 -1.21 -5.73
N SER A 85 2.54 -0.14 -6.51
CA SER A 85 3.12 1.12 -6.08
C SER A 85 2.29 2.31 -6.55
N SER A 86 2.18 3.33 -5.73
CA SER A 86 1.50 4.57 -6.04
C SER A 86 2.31 5.78 -5.55
N LYS A 87 2.01 6.96 -6.06
CA LYS A 87 2.70 8.19 -5.64
C LYS A 87 2.40 8.51 -4.17
N ILE A 88 1.16 8.27 -3.73
CA ILE A 88 0.75 8.39 -2.34
C ILE A 88 0.46 7.01 -1.78
N GLN A 89 1.24 6.60 -0.81
CA GLN A 89 1.15 5.33 -0.11
C GLN A 89 1.78 5.47 1.27
N PRO A 90 1.55 4.52 2.19
CA PRO A 90 2.22 4.55 3.49
C PRO A 90 3.73 4.53 3.33
N GLY A 91 4.43 5.26 4.19
CA GLY A 91 5.90 5.22 4.23
C GLY A 91 6.45 3.86 4.66
N PRO A 92 7.76 3.64 4.44
CA PRO A 92 8.40 2.37 4.82
C PRO A 92 8.27 2.11 6.31
N ARG A 93 7.94 0.87 6.68
CA ARG A 93 7.68 0.49 8.08
C ARG A 93 7.78 -1.00 8.33
N SER A 94 8.02 -1.34 9.58
CA SER A 94 7.92 -2.68 10.12
C SER A 94 7.13 -2.68 11.43
N ALA A 95 6.79 -3.85 11.93
CA ALA A 95 6.05 -4.01 13.20
C ALA A 95 4.70 -3.27 13.23
N HIS A 96 4.16 -2.94 12.07
CA HIS A 96 2.80 -2.44 11.90
C HIS A 96 1.79 -3.56 12.05
N GLN A 97 0.53 -3.21 12.19
CA GLN A 97 -0.58 -4.16 12.17
C GLN A 97 -1.35 -4.04 10.87
N MET A 98 -1.78 -5.16 10.32
CA MET A 98 -2.64 -5.16 9.14
C MET A 98 -3.74 -6.19 9.30
N VAL A 99 -4.97 -5.77 9.01
CA VAL A 99 -6.14 -6.62 9.01
C VAL A 99 -6.90 -6.48 7.70
N ALA A 100 -7.58 -7.53 7.29
CA ALA A 100 -8.37 -7.53 6.06
C ALA A 100 -9.87 -7.45 6.37
N SER A 101 -10.61 -6.80 5.50
CA SER A 101 -12.07 -6.71 5.52
C SER A 101 -12.63 -7.05 4.14
N PRO A 102 -13.72 -7.82 4.05
CA PRO A 102 -14.38 -8.10 2.77
C PRO A 102 -15.23 -6.93 2.24
N ALA A 103 -15.38 -5.88 3.01
CA ALA A 103 -16.18 -4.71 2.62
C ALA A 103 -15.62 -4.05 1.35
N GLY A 104 -16.49 -3.46 0.54
CA GLY A 104 -16.12 -2.62 -0.60
C GLY A 104 -15.24 -3.28 -1.66
N GLY A 105 -15.35 -4.60 -1.85
CA GLY A 105 -14.50 -5.33 -2.81
C GLY A 105 -13.14 -5.73 -2.25
N GLY A 106 -12.99 -5.72 -0.92
CA GLY A 106 -11.77 -6.10 -0.20
C GLY A 106 -10.93 -4.90 0.22
N GLN A 107 -10.56 -4.90 1.49
CA GLN A 107 -9.79 -3.82 2.11
C GLN A 107 -8.68 -4.40 2.97
N LEU A 108 -7.52 -3.73 2.94
CA LEU A 108 -6.42 -3.98 3.86
C LEU A 108 -6.23 -2.73 4.72
N TRP A 109 -6.39 -2.87 6.03
CA TRP A 109 -6.24 -1.79 7.01
C TRP A 109 -4.88 -1.90 7.68
N CYS A 110 -4.08 -0.83 7.60
CA CYS A 110 -2.73 -0.78 8.16
C CYS A 110 -2.66 0.29 9.24
N PHE A 111 -2.15 -0.07 10.40
CA PHE A 111 -1.96 0.86 11.52
C PHE A 111 -0.56 0.78 12.10
N GLY A 112 0.03 1.95 12.30
CA GLY A 112 1.23 2.11 13.12
C GLY A 112 2.48 1.53 12.50
N GLY A 113 3.33 1.00 13.37
CA GLY A 113 4.63 0.48 13.00
C GLY A 113 5.76 1.47 13.26
N GLU A 114 6.95 1.10 12.82
CA GLU A 114 8.16 1.87 13.07
C GLU A 114 9.05 1.94 11.83
N PHE A 115 9.91 2.94 11.83
CA PHE A 115 10.91 3.18 10.79
C PHE A 115 12.22 3.61 11.43
N ALA A 116 13.33 3.16 10.86
CA ALA A 116 14.64 3.74 11.13
C ALA A 116 15.36 4.03 9.80
N SER A 117 16.14 5.11 9.79
CA SER A 117 16.99 5.42 8.65
C SER A 117 18.08 4.33 8.48
N THR A 118 18.64 4.23 7.27
CA THR A 118 19.60 3.20 6.90
C THR A 118 20.77 3.08 7.88
N LYS A 119 21.24 4.20 8.43
CA LYS A 119 22.31 4.26 9.42
C LYS A 119 21.82 4.25 10.87
N GLN A 120 20.51 4.07 11.07
CA GLN A 120 19.87 4.04 12.39
C GLN A 120 20.08 5.34 13.20
N THR A 121 20.14 6.48 12.53
CA THR A 121 20.29 7.81 13.15
C THR A 121 18.98 8.51 13.38
N ASN A 122 17.94 8.20 12.59
CA ASN A 122 16.59 8.74 12.70
C ASN A 122 15.60 7.61 12.92
N PHE A 123 14.72 7.79 13.89
CA PHE A 123 13.68 6.84 14.24
C PHE A 123 12.32 7.51 14.20
N HIS A 124 11.32 6.78 13.74
CA HIS A 124 9.94 7.25 13.68
C HIS A 124 8.98 6.14 14.08
N HIS A 125 8.03 6.47 14.96
CA HIS A 125 6.92 5.59 15.29
C HIS A 125 5.65 6.13 14.63
N TYR A 126 5.07 5.33 13.76
CA TYR A 126 3.85 5.69 13.04
C TYR A 126 2.62 5.57 13.94
N ARG A 127 1.69 6.49 13.80
CA ARG A 127 0.38 6.46 14.46
C ARG A 127 -0.76 6.70 13.48
N ASP A 128 -0.48 6.52 12.22
CA ASP A 128 -1.39 6.71 11.11
C ASP A 128 -2.23 5.45 10.85
N LEU A 129 -3.34 5.64 10.21
CA LEU A 129 -4.22 4.57 9.76
C LEU A 129 -4.40 4.71 8.26
N TRP A 130 -4.15 3.62 7.53
CA TRP A 130 -4.29 3.55 6.10
C TRP A 130 -5.22 2.42 5.71
N VAL A 131 -5.95 2.61 4.61
CA VAL A 131 -6.73 1.55 3.99
C VAL A 131 -6.33 1.42 2.53
N TYR A 132 -6.09 0.19 2.11
CA TYR A 132 -5.90 -0.17 0.71
C TYR A 132 -7.15 -0.85 0.18
N SER A 133 -7.77 -0.26 -0.86
CA SER A 133 -8.85 -0.88 -1.60
C SER A 133 -8.29 -1.84 -2.62
N ILE A 134 -8.58 -3.13 -2.47
CA ILE A 134 -8.13 -4.16 -3.41
C ILE A 134 -8.82 -3.99 -4.76
N ALA A 135 -10.12 -3.68 -4.76
CA ALA A 135 -10.90 -3.50 -5.98
C ALA A 135 -10.45 -2.28 -6.79
N GLU A 136 -10.19 -1.16 -6.12
CA GLU A 136 -9.83 0.09 -6.77
C GLU A 136 -8.33 0.32 -6.86
N ARG A 137 -7.53 -0.46 -6.14
CA ARG A 137 -6.07 -0.35 -6.03
C ARG A 137 -5.60 1.00 -5.51
N THR A 138 -6.29 1.54 -4.51
CA THR A 138 -5.99 2.86 -3.95
C THR A 138 -5.65 2.79 -2.48
N TRP A 139 -4.65 3.59 -2.07
CA TRP A 139 -4.35 3.87 -0.68
C TRP A 139 -5.04 5.16 -0.23
N GLU A 140 -5.62 5.13 0.96
CA GLU A 140 -6.28 6.28 1.58
C GLU A 140 -5.97 6.36 3.08
#